data_46bfde035c683eeb67beb5c20b0d764f
#
_entry.id   46bfde035c683eeb67beb5c20b0d764f
#
_cell.length_a   1.000
_cell.length_b   1.000
_cell.length_c   1.000
_cell.angle_alpha   90.00
_cell.angle_beta   90.00
_cell.angle_gamma   90.00
#
_symmetry.space_group_name_H-M   'P 1'
#
loop_
_entity.id
_entity.type
_entity.pdbx_description
1 polymer ?
#
loop_
_entity_poly.entity_id
_entity_poly.type
_entity_poly.pdbx_seq_one_letter_code
_entity_poly.pdbx_strand_id
1 'polypeptide(L)'
;MRLLCIFIISNIFIFSGGLFSKELSEREKFDNLSKKISNWGRWGENDQLGTLNNISNSNIVNAKKLIIEGKTISLSRNMSKESNPFNHAPIKHEPFIFPADAFGADPELAQEGAGDIFEIEYHGYSHTHIDAINHFGRNGKMYNGYPFEINSNNEFENLGVDEIGKSGIISRGILIDLPVFFGVDYVEAGTVIKIEDIIKWEKKNNIKIGKGDILLLRTGRWEQLRQKGYWEITKKSTGFHYSVASFLRERDVAAIGCDGVSDVYP
;
A
#
# COMPACT_ATOMS: atom_id res chain seq x y z
N MET A 1 -11.03 -47.21 80.10
CA MET A 1 -11.21 -45.82 79.75
C MET A 1 -10.26 -45.53 78.57
N ARG A 2 -10.72 -45.59 77.35
CA ARG A 2 -9.94 -45.32 76.13
C ARG A 2 -10.34 -43.94 75.62
N LEU A 3 -9.38 -43.02 75.61
CA LEU A 3 -9.58 -41.71 74.99
C LEU A 3 -9.47 -41.84 73.44
N LEU A 4 -10.49 -41.38 72.74
CA LEU A 4 -10.53 -41.31 71.29
C LEU A 4 -10.09 -39.93 70.86
N CYS A 5 -8.91 -39.76 70.28
CA CYS A 5 -8.46 -38.51 69.70
C CYS A 5 -9.05 -38.41 68.27
N ILE A 6 -9.94 -37.47 68.07
CA ILE A 6 -10.46 -37.11 66.71
C ILE A 6 -9.54 -36.06 66.08
N PHE A 7 -8.81 -36.44 65.02
CA PHE A 7 -8.07 -35.54 64.16
C PHE A 7 -9.03 -34.91 63.10
N ILE A 8 -9.29 -33.63 63.25
CA ILE A 8 -9.99 -32.86 62.19
C ILE A 8 -8.92 -32.46 61.16
N ILE A 9 -8.94 -33.08 60.00
CA ILE A 9 -8.12 -32.66 58.84
C ILE A 9 -8.90 -31.56 58.11
N SER A 10 -8.44 -30.31 58.32
CA SER A 10 -8.94 -29.14 57.58
C SER A 10 -8.33 -29.16 56.17
N ASN A 11 -9.13 -29.51 55.19
CA ASN A 11 -8.74 -29.36 53.77
C ASN A 11 -8.80 -27.88 53.38
N ILE A 12 -7.64 -27.21 53.35
CA ILE A 12 -7.49 -25.90 52.75
C ILE A 12 -7.41 -26.12 51.23
N PHE A 13 -8.52 -25.91 50.53
CA PHE A 13 -8.54 -25.74 49.06
C PHE A 13 -7.90 -24.41 48.72
N ILE A 14 -6.63 -24.38 48.29
CA ILE A 14 -6.00 -23.27 47.69
C ILE A 14 -6.56 -23.16 46.27
N PHE A 15 -7.54 -22.29 46.02
CA PHE A 15 -7.98 -21.87 44.69
C PHE A 15 -6.84 -21.04 44.10
N SER A 16 -5.95 -21.64 43.37
CA SER A 16 -5.05 -20.92 42.48
C SER A 16 -5.89 -20.38 41.33
N GLY A 17 -6.42 -19.16 41.50
CA GLY A 17 -7.04 -18.38 40.42
C GLY A 17 -5.97 -18.08 39.36
N GLY A 18 -5.80 -18.97 38.39
CA GLY A 18 -5.05 -18.65 37.18
C GLY A 18 -5.75 -17.50 36.49
N LEU A 19 -5.13 -16.33 36.49
CA LEU A 19 -5.49 -15.23 35.60
C LEU A 19 -5.28 -15.73 34.17
N PHE A 20 -6.30 -16.36 33.60
CA PHE A 20 -6.37 -16.56 32.15
C PHE A 20 -6.48 -15.16 31.54
N SER A 21 -5.38 -14.57 31.12
CA SER A 21 -5.44 -13.41 30.26
C SER A 21 -6.17 -13.85 28.99
N LYS A 22 -7.37 -13.29 28.77
CA LYS A 22 -8.13 -13.53 27.54
C LYS A 22 -7.25 -13.15 26.37
N GLU A 23 -6.96 -14.07 25.50
CA GLU A 23 -6.22 -13.78 24.27
C GLU A 23 -7.04 -12.81 23.41
N LEU A 24 -6.39 -11.72 22.97
CA LEU A 24 -7.03 -10.70 22.16
C LEU A 24 -7.42 -11.30 20.79
N SER A 25 -8.61 -10.98 20.32
CA SER A 25 -9.02 -11.27 18.95
C SER A 25 -8.11 -10.56 17.94
N GLU A 26 -8.02 -11.06 16.70
CA GLU A 26 -7.24 -10.41 15.64
C GLU A 26 -7.70 -8.96 15.41
N ARG A 27 -9.00 -8.69 15.54
CA ARG A 27 -9.55 -7.35 15.46
C ARG A 27 -9.03 -6.44 16.59
N GLU A 28 -8.99 -6.92 17.83
CA GLU A 28 -8.46 -6.14 18.95
C GLU A 28 -6.94 -5.92 18.81
N LYS A 29 -6.21 -6.92 18.31
CA LYS A 29 -4.77 -6.80 18.00
C LYS A 29 -4.54 -5.72 16.95
N PHE A 30 -5.31 -5.75 15.85
CA PHE A 30 -5.26 -4.74 14.79
C PHE A 30 -5.60 -3.34 15.31
N ASP A 31 -6.68 -3.19 16.10
CA ASP A 31 -7.11 -1.90 16.63
C ASP A 31 -6.08 -1.30 17.60
N ASN A 32 -5.46 -2.13 18.43
CA ASN A 32 -4.38 -1.72 19.33
C ASN A 32 -3.13 -1.31 18.55
N LEU A 33 -2.76 -2.08 17.53
CA LEU A 33 -1.63 -1.73 16.66
C LEU A 33 -1.88 -0.42 15.93
N SER A 34 -3.04 -0.23 15.32
CA SER A 34 -3.40 0.98 14.57
C SER A 34 -3.27 2.25 15.42
N LYS A 35 -3.72 2.19 16.69
CA LYS A 35 -3.56 3.29 17.64
C LYS A 35 -2.10 3.57 17.96
N LYS A 36 -1.31 2.51 18.20
CA LYS A 36 0.10 2.61 18.58
C LYS A 36 0.97 3.22 17.49
N ILE A 37 0.71 2.88 16.21
CA ILE A 37 1.54 3.30 15.08
C ILE A 37 0.99 4.53 14.35
N SER A 38 -0.10 5.12 14.82
CA SER A 38 -0.73 6.29 14.20
C SER A 38 0.28 7.43 14.01
N ASN A 39 0.21 8.08 12.87
CA ASN A 39 0.97 9.27 12.54
C ASN A 39 0.13 10.57 12.67
N TRP A 40 -1.12 10.47 13.16
CA TRP A 40 -1.98 11.63 13.32
C TRP A 40 -1.32 12.66 14.22
N GLY A 41 -1.32 13.92 13.81
CA GLY A 41 -0.70 15.04 14.51
C GLY A 41 0.84 15.06 14.47
N ARG A 42 1.51 14.04 13.93
CA ARG A 42 2.98 13.95 13.94
C ARG A 42 3.65 15.10 13.21
N TRP A 43 3.06 15.60 12.15
CA TRP A 43 3.57 16.71 11.34
C TRP A 43 2.65 17.95 11.39
N GLY A 44 1.83 18.04 12.44
CA GLY A 44 0.84 19.09 12.66
C GLY A 44 -0.57 18.66 12.31
N GLU A 45 -1.54 19.39 12.85
CA GLU A 45 -2.97 19.05 12.69
C GLU A 45 -3.48 19.24 11.26
N ASN A 46 -2.84 20.11 10.48
CA ASN A 46 -3.20 20.40 9.10
C ASN A 46 -2.36 19.65 8.07
N ASP A 47 -1.57 18.64 8.52
CA ASP A 47 -0.76 17.86 7.59
C ASP A 47 -1.61 17.00 6.66
N GLN A 48 -1.28 17.03 5.38
CA GLN A 48 -1.95 16.30 4.31
C GLN A 48 -1.02 15.36 3.52
N LEU A 49 0.26 15.30 3.89
CA LEU A 49 1.26 14.47 3.19
C LEU A 49 1.55 13.15 3.89
N GLY A 50 1.19 13.02 5.18
CA GLY A 50 1.41 11.81 5.94
C GLY A 50 2.87 11.36 5.94
N THR A 51 3.13 10.09 5.64
CA THR A 51 4.48 9.50 5.65
C THR A 51 5.42 10.06 4.59
N LEU A 52 4.92 10.78 3.57
CA LEU A 52 5.79 11.47 2.60
C LEU A 52 6.63 12.55 3.26
N ASN A 53 6.22 13.11 4.42
CA ASN A 53 7.03 13.99 5.26
C ASN A 53 8.34 13.33 5.76
N ASN A 54 8.49 12.03 5.65
CA ASN A 54 9.75 11.35 5.94
C ASN A 54 10.82 11.57 4.87
N ILE A 55 10.44 12.04 3.67
CA ILE A 55 11.37 12.39 2.60
C ILE A 55 11.94 13.77 2.89
N SER A 56 13.20 13.82 3.25
CA SER A 56 13.94 15.07 3.45
C SER A 56 14.72 15.47 2.20
N ASN A 57 15.18 16.71 2.14
CA ASN A 57 16.09 17.17 1.08
C ASN A 57 17.32 16.26 0.96
N SER A 58 17.83 15.73 2.07
CA SER A 58 18.96 14.81 2.05
C SER A 58 18.62 13.47 1.40
N ASN A 59 17.38 12.96 1.55
CA ASN A 59 16.93 11.76 0.85
C ASN A 59 16.95 11.99 -0.67
N ILE A 60 16.44 13.14 -1.14
CA ILE A 60 16.42 13.51 -2.56
C ILE A 60 17.83 13.59 -3.12
N VAL A 61 18.73 14.32 -2.44
CA VAL A 61 20.13 14.46 -2.85
C VAL A 61 20.89 13.12 -2.86
N ASN A 62 20.59 12.25 -1.91
CA ASN A 62 21.18 10.91 -1.87
C ASN A 62 20.61 9.98 -2.95
N ALA A 63 19.32 10.09 -3.27
CA ALA A 63 18.71 9.34 -4.37
C ALA A 63 19.42 9.62 -5.71
N LYS A 64 19.81 10.88 -5.97
CA LYS A 64 20.61 11.25 -7.15
C LYS A 64 21.89 10.41 -7.31
N LYS A 65 22.54 10.05 -6.20
CA LYS A 65 23.80 9.27 -6.22
C LYS A 65 23.61 7.82 -6.68
N LEU A 66 22.34 7.33 -6.70
CA LEU A 66 22.00 5.99 -7.15
C LEU A 66 21.86 5.89 -8.68
N ILE A 67 21.84 7.03 -9.39
CA ILE A 67 21.79 7.07 -10.84
C ILE A 67 23.21 6.87 -11.36
N ILE A 68 23.56 5.61 -11.69
CA ILE A 68 24.92 5.23 -12.15
C ILE A 68 24.96 5.14 -13.66
N GLU A 69 23.95 4.49 -14.27
CA GLU A 69 23.91 4.22 -15.72
C GLU A 69 23.00 5.20 -16.49
N GLY A 70 22.27 6.07 -15.81
CA GLY A 70 21.27 6.95 -16.43
C GLY A 70 20.10 6.20 -17.07
N LYS A 71 19.87 4.94 -16.70
CA LYS A 71 18.84 4.09 -17.26
C LYS A 71 17.48 4.34 -16.58
N THR A 72 16.48 4.61 -17.39
CA THR A 72 15.08 4.74 -16.92
C THR A 72 14.32 3.45 -17.16
N ILE A 73 13.58 3.00 -16.15
CA ILE A 73 12.72 1.81 -16.22
C ILE A 73 11.32 2.23 -15.81
N SER A 74 10.35 2.05 -16.72
CA SER A 74 8.94 2.25 -16.39
C SER A 74 8.45 1.08 -15.52
N LEU A 75 7.81 1.41 -14.42
CA LEU A 75 7.08 0.45 -13.58
C LEU A 75 5.60 0.36 -13.95
N SER A 76 5.15 1.18 -14.90
CA SER A 76 3.78 1.20 -15.37
C SER A 76 3.51 0.08 -16.35
N ARG A 77 2.35 -0.53 -16.23
CA ARG A 77 1.79 -1.40 -17.26
C ARG A 77 1.00 -0.58 -18.28
N ASN A 78 0.92 -1.08 -19.50
CA ASN A 78 0.03 -0.49 -20.50
C ASN A 78 -1.42 -0.56 -20.01
N MET A 79 -2.15 0.53 -20.17
CA MET A 79 -3.58 0.56 -19.92
C MET A 79 -4.31 -0.32 -20.95
N SER A 80 -5.28 -1.10 -20.49
CA SER A 80 -6.00 -2.04 -21.35
C SER A 80 -7.42 -1.56 -21.63
N LYS A 81 -7.82 -1.64 -22.91
CA LYS A 81 -9.20 -1.45 -23.37
C LYS A 81 -10.03 -2.73 -23.27
N GLU A 82 -9.43 -3.85 -22.85
CA GLU A 82 -10.10 -5.14 -22.77
C GLU A 82 -10.66 -5.39 -21.38
N SER A 83 -11.93 -5.77 -21.30
CA SER A 83 -12.56 -6.23 -20.05
C SER A 83 -12.10 -7.66 -19.74
N ASN A 84 -11.74 -7.91 -18.50
CA ASN A 84 -11.38 -9.22 -17.98
C ASN A 84 -11.56 -9.26 -16.45
N PRO A 85 -11.43 -10.42 -15.78
CA PRO A 85 -11.63 -10.53 -14.34
C PRO A 85 -10.80 -9.58 -13.46
N PHE A 86 -9.69 -9.05 -13.96
CA PHE A 86 -8.87 -8.05 -13.26
C PHE A 86 -9.11 -6.62 -13.76
N ASN A 87 -9.86 -6.46 -14.85
CA ASN A 87 -10.14 -5.17 -15.49
C ASN A 87 -11.64 -5.05 -15.79
N HIS A 88 -12.43 -4.80 -14.75
CA HIS A 88 -13.88 -4.66 -14.86
C HIS A 88 -14.28 -3.34 -15.52
N ALA A 89 -13.46 -2.30 -15.38
CA ALA A 89 -13.66 -0.98 -15.96
C ALA A 89 -12.47 -0.63 -16.87
N PRO A 90 -12.42 -1.19 -18.09
CA PRO A 90 -11.38 -0.88 -19.05
C PRO A 90 -11.41 0.59 -19.44
N ILE A 91 -10.24 1.15 -19.80
CA ILE A 91 -10.18 2.54 -20.23
C ILE A 91 -11.01 2.75 -21.49
N LYS A 92 -11.65 3.91 -21.57
CA LYS A 92 -12.18 4.45 -22.81
C LYS A 92 -11.18 5.49 -23.32
N HIS A 93 -10.80 5.33 -24.58
CA HIS A 93 -9.85 6.22 -25.23
C HIS A 93 -10.31 6.44 -26.67
N GLU A 94 -10.62 7.67 -26.97
CA GLU A 94 -11.15 8.10 -28.26
C GLU A 94 -10.20 9.16 -28.83
N PRO A 95 -9.32 8.81 -29.77
CA PRO A 95 -8.53 9.81 -30.49
C PRO A 95 -9.41 10.50 -31.55
N PHE A 96 -9.16 11.78 -31.78
CA PHE A 96 -9.83 12.55 -32.82
C PHE A 96 -8.84 13.46 -33.54
N ILE A 97 -9.19 13.83 -34.78
CA ILE A 97 -8.38 14.74 -35.60
C ILE A 97 -9.07 16.09 -35.66
N PHE A 98 -8.30 17.15 -35.46
CA PHE A 98 -8.76 18.50 -35.68
C PHE A 98 -8.84 18.76 -37.18
N PRO A 99 -9.98 19.29 -37.73
CA PRO A 99 -10.03 19.72 -39.12
C PRO A 99 -9.04 20.88 -39.32
N ALA A 100 -8.52 21.01 -40.55
CA ALA A 100 -7.49 22.00 -40.88
C ALA A 100 -7.90 23.46 -40.60
N ASP A 101 -9.20 23.74 -40.62
CA ASP A 101 -9.80 25.06 -40.34
C ASP A 101 -10.30 25.23 -38.88
N ALA A 102 -10.08 24.24 -38.00
CA ALA A 102 -10.63 24.23 -36.63
C ALA A 102 -10.33 25.50 -35.82
N PHE A 103 -9.23 26.19 -36.12
CA PHE A 103 -8.80 27.37 -35.41
C PHE A 103 -8.82 28.64 -36.29
N GLY A 104 -9.57 28.64 -37.42
CA GLY A 104 -9.66 29.77 -38.32
C GLY A 104 -8.38 30.05 -39.11
N ALA A 105 -7.46 29.10 -39.19
CA ALA A 105 -6.25 29.21 -40.01
C ALA A 105 -6.57 29.01 -41.47
N ASP A 106 -5.75 29.59 -42.35
CA ASP A 106 -5.79 29.31 -43.80
C ASP A 106 -5.51 27.82 -44.02
N PRO A 107 -6.44 27.07 -44.65
CA PRO A 107 -6.26 25.63 -44.87
C PRO A 107 -4.97 25.22 -45.60
N GLU A 108 -4.43 26.14 -46.48
CA GLU A 108 -3.17 25.90 -47.19
C GLU A 108 -1.93 26.01 -46.27
N LEU A 109 -2.07 26.71 -45.13
CA LEU A 109 -1.02 26.95 -44.15
C LEU A 109 -1.26 26.24 -42.82
N ALA A 110 -2.44 25.64 -42.65
CA ALA A 110 -2.84 24.98 -41.42
C ALA A 110 -2.11 23.63 -41.24
N GLN A 111 -1.69 23.40 -39.99
CA GLN A 111 -1.16 22.10 -39.58
C GLN A 111 -2.31 21.18 -39.12
N GLU A 112 -2.24 19.92 -39.51
CA GLU A 112 -3.14 18.90 -38.97
C GLU A 112 -2.76 18.59 -37.52
N GLY A 113 -3.74 18.40 -36.66
CA GLY A 113 -3.56 18.08 -35.26
C GLY A 113 -4.49 16.97 -34.81
N ALA A 114 -4.16 16.34 -33.71
CA ALA A 114 -5.01 15.33 -33.07
C ALA A 114 -5.14 15.59 -31.58
N GLY A 115 -6.22 15.11 -30.99
CA GLY A 115 -6.46 15.12 -29.58
C GLY A 115 -6.99 13.78 -29.08
N ASP A 116 -7.11 13.63 -27.80
CA ASP A 116 -7.54 12.40 -27.14
C ASP A 116 -8.57 12.70 -26.05
N ILE A 117 -9.57 11.82 -25.93
CA ILE A 117 -10.51 11.80 -24.81
C ILE A 117 -10.22 10.51 -24.01
N PHE A 118 -10.01 10.68 -22.70
CA PHE A 118 -9.80 9.57 -21.78
C PHE A 118 -10.88 9.53 -20.71
N GLU A 119 -11.39 8.31 -20.44
CA GLU A 119 -12.17 8.00 -19.25
C GLU A 119 -11.55 6.76 -18.61
N ILE A 120 -11.20 6.85 -17.33
CA ILE A 120 -10.52 5.77 -16.62
C ILE A 120 -11.01 5.67 -15.17
N GLU A 121 -11.35 4.46 -14.76
CA GLU A 121 -11.49 4.08 -13.36
C GLU A 121 -10.17 3.45 -12.91
N TYR A 122 -9.38 4.21 -12.14
CA TYR A 122 -8.02 3.78 -11.76
C TYR A 122 -8.02 2.63 -10.79
N HIS A 123 -8.97 2.63 -9.84
CA HIS A 123 -8.96 1.72 -8.72
C HIS A 123 -9.35 0.31 -9.15
N GLY A 124 -8.53 -0.66 -8.73
CA GLY A 124 -8.69 -2.04 -9.11
C GLY A 124 -7.35 -2.72 -9.33
N TYR A 125 -7.34 -3.77 -10.12
CA TYR A 125 -6.19 -4.67 -10.21
C TYR A 125 -5.43 -4.59 -11.55
N SER A 126 -5.80 -3.68 -12.44
CA SER A 126 -5.24 -3.61 -13.79
C SER A 126 -4.37 -2.40 -14.06
N HIS A 127 -4.79 -1.23 -13.60
CA HIS A 127 -4.15 0.03 -13.93
C HIS A 127 -3.12 0.41 -12.88
N THR A 128 -1.93 0.81 -13.31
CA THR A 128 -0.90 1.33 -12.41
C THR A 128 -1.27 2.73 -11.99
N HIS A 129 -1.36 2.97 -10.70
CA HIS A 129 -1.77 4.25 -10.10
C HIS A 129 -1.16 4.44 -8.72
N ILE A 130 -1.34 5.61 -8.16
CA ILE A 130 -1.08 5.93 -6.77
C ILE A 130 -2.39 6.41 -6.14
N ASP A 131 -2.73 5.84 -4.98
CA ASP A 131 -3.89 6.27 -4.23
C ASP A 131 -3.58 7.54 -3.44
N ALA A 132 -4.49 8.51 -3.49
CA ALA A 132 -4.49 9.62 -2.57
C ALA A 132 -4.85 9.15 -1.14
N ILE A 133 -4.42 9.88 -0.12
CA ILE A 133 -4.69 9.52 1.27
C ILE A 133 -6.19 9.55 1.59
N ASN A 134 -6.95 10.40 0.90
CA ASN A 134 -8.41 10.49 1.06
C ASN A 134 -9.20 9.27 0.56
N HIS A 135 -8.54 8.31 -0.11
CA HIS A 135 -9.20 7.06 -0.52
C HIS A 135 -9.39 6.06 0.63
N PHE A 136 -8.79 6.34 1.80
CA PHE A 136 -8.90 5.46 2.97
C PHE A 136 -9.46 6.20 4.17
N GLY A 137 -10.58 5.71 4.68
CA GLY A 137 -11.21 6.22 5.89
C GLY A 137 -11.64 5.12 6.84
N ARG A 138 -11.78 5.48 8.10
CA ARG A 138 -12.29 4.58 9.15
C ARG A 138 -13.12 5.36 10.16
N ASN A 139 -14.30 4.83 10.49
CA ASN A 139 -15.23 5.48 11.43
C ASN A 139 -15.55 6.94 11.05
N GLY A 140 -15.77 7.19 9.75
CA GLY A 140 -16.08 8.53 9.23
C GLY A 140 -14.93 9.52 9.24
N LYS A 141 -13.68 9.05 9.39
CA LYS A 141 -12.48 9.89 9.39
C LYS A 141 -11.39 9.34 8.48
N MET A 142 -10.71 10.25 7.81
CA MET A 142 -9.46 10.02 7.08
C MET A 142 -8.24 10.29 7.97
N TYR A 143 -7.05 10.20 7.39
CA TYR A 143 -5.80 10.57 8.04
C TYR A 143 -5.92 11.94 8.73
N ASN A 144 -5.28 12.09 9.87
CA ASN A 144 -5.22 13.31 10.67
C ASN A 144 -6.59 13.80 11.20
N GLY A 145 -7.62 12.96 11.09
CA GLY A 145 -8.96 13.26 11.62
C GLY A 145 -9.88 14.02 10.66
N TYR A 146 -9.44 14.27 9.43
CA TYR A 146 -10.29 14.87 8.40
C TYR A 146 -11.57 14.06 8.18
N PRO A 147 -12.72 14.70 7.94
CA PRO A 147 -13.98 14.00 7.67
C PRO A 147 -13.88 13.14 6.39
N PHE A 148 -14.40 11.91 6.44
CA PHE A 148 -14.51 11.05 5.26
C PHE A 148 -15.85 11.31 4.57
N GLU A 149 -15.91 12.43 3.86
CA GLU A 149 -17.12 12.89 3.18
C GLU A 149 -16.78 13.61 1.87
N ILE A 150 -17.72 13.60 0.95
CA ILE A 150 -17.66 14.31 -0.32
C ILE A 150 -18.51 15.58 -0.18
N ASN A 151 -17.98 16.72 -0.58
CA ASN A 151 -18.64 18.00 -0.52
C ASN A 151 -19.75 18.16 -1.60
N SER A 152 -20.46 19.28 -1.59
CA SER A 152 -21.54 19.56 -2.54
C SER A 152 -21.09 19.63 -4.01
N ASN A 153 -19.79 19.80 -4.25
CA ASN A 153 -19.20 19.82 -5.60
C ASN A 153 -18.73 18.42 -6.05
N ASN A 154 -19.03 17.38 -5.27
CA ASN A 154 -18.61 16.01 -5.51
C ASN A 154 -17.08 15.78 -5.40
N GLU A 155 -16.43 16.48 -4.45
CA GLU A 155 -14.99 16.45 -4.24
C GLU A 155 -14.64 16.16 -2.77
N PHE A 156 -13.49 15.50 -2.54
CA PHE A 156 -12.82 15.52 -1.25
C PHE A 156 -12.04 16.83 -1.10
N GLU A 157 -12.25 17.58 -0.02
CA GLU A 157 -11.58 18.87 0.20
C GLU A 157 -10.12 18.72 0.64
N ASN A 158 -9.74 17.57 1.17
CA ASN A 158 -8.43 17.36 1.78
C ASN A 158 -7.81 16.04 1.36
N LEU A 159 -6.50 15.93 1.53
CA LEU A 159 -5.73 14.70 1.36
C LEU A 159 -5.70 14.17 -0.09
N GLY A 160 -5.95 15.03 -1.06
CA GLY A 160 -5.94 14.70 -2.47
C GLY A 160 -4.53 14.47 -3.02
N VAL A 161 -4.45 13.89 -4.21
CA VAL A 161 -3.18 13.68 -4.92
C VAL A 161 -2.52 15.00 -5.34
N ASP A 162 -3.27 16.07 -5.44
CA ASP A 162 -2.79 17.44 -5.72
C ASP A 162 -1.83 17.94 -4.64
N GLU A 163 -2.06 17.59 -3.37
CA GLU A 163 -1.13 17.91 -2.28
C GLU A 163 0.24 17.22 -2.51
N ILE A 164 0.23 15.98 -2.95
CA ILE A 164 1.44 15.24 -3.34
C ILE A 164 2.09 15.89 -4.56
N GLY A 165 1.27 16.32 -5.52
CA GLY A 165 1.71 16.94 -6.76
C GLY A 165 2.49 18.25 -6.58
N LYS A 166 2.28 18.98 -5.48
CA LYS A 166 3.00 20.24 -5.19
C LYS A 166 4.51 20.06 -5.08
N SER A 167 4.98 18.91 -4.58
CA SER A 167 6.40 18.61 -4.40
C SER A 167 6.87 17.39 -5.19
N GLY A 168 5.95 16.54 -5.62
CA GLY A 168 6.26 15.24 -6.20
C GLY A 168 6.87 14.28 -5.18
N ILE A 169 7.26 13.10 -5.65
CA ILE A 169 7.88 12.07 -4.81
C ILE A 169 9.23 11.70 -5.42
N ILE A 170 10.33 12.01 -4.73
CA ILE A 170 11.69 11.65 -5.13
C ILE A 170 12.41 11.07 -3.91
N SER A 171 12.77 9.79 -3.96
CA SER A 171 13.56 9.15 -2.92
C SER A 171 14.20 7.85 -3.43
N ARG A 172 14.91 7.13 -2.56
CA ARG A 172 15.41 5.80 -2.86
C ARG A 172 14.24 4.81 -2.93
N GLY A 173 14.09 4.14 -4.07
CA GLY A 173 13.22 2.98 -4.23
C GLY A 173 13.95 1.69 -3.85
N ILE A 174 13.30 0.83 -3.08
CA ILE A 174 13.78 -0.51 -2.73
C ILE A 174 12.78 -1.53 -3.24
N LEU A 175 13.21 -2.39 -4.17
CA LEU A 175 12.39 -3.47 -4.70
C LEU A 175 12.65 -4.77 -3.93
N ILE A 176 11.67 -5.22 -3.18
CA ILE A 176 11.63 -6.57 -2.63
C ILE A 176 11.04 -7.49 -3.72
N ASP A 177 11.92 -8.12 -4.48
CA ASP A 177 11.53 -9.11 -5.49
C ASP A 177 11.40 -10.48 -4.83
N LEU A 178 10.18 -10.85 -4.44
CA LEU A 178 9.91 -12.11 -3.76
C LEU A 178 10.17 -13.34 -4.63
N PRO A 179 9.78 -13.39 -5.92
CA PRO A 179 10.15 -14.49 -6.80
C PRO A 179 11.65 -14.76 -6.83
N VAL A 180 12.47 -13.74 -7.01
CA VAL A 180 13.94 -13.87 -6.98
C VAL A 180 14.44 -14.29 -5.59
N PHE A 181 13.84 -13.74 -4.53
CA PHE A 181 14.23 -14.06 -3.16
C PHE A 181 13.97 -15.52 -2.80
N PHE A 182 12.83 -16.07 -3.21
CA PHE A 182 12.44 -17.44 -2.94
C PHE A 182 12.91 -18.46 -4.01
N GLY A 183 13.41 -18.00 -5.16
CA GLY A 183 13.82 -18.85 -6.28
C GLY A 183 12.65 -19.51 -7.00
N VAL A 184 11.57 -18.78 -7.21
CA VAL A 184 10.33 -19.22 -7.87
C VAL A 184 9.94 -18.22 -8.97
N ASP A 185 9.06 -18.62 -9.89
CA ASP A 185 8.57 -17.72 -10.94
C ASP A 185 7.61 -16.67 -10.39
N TYR A 186 6.80 -17.04 -9.41
CA TYR A 186 5.86 -16.18 -8.70
C TYR A 186 5.58 -16.74 -7.31
N VAL A 187 5.07 -15.90 -6.42
CA VAL A 187 4.60 -16.29 -5.09
C VAL A 187 3.10 -16.56 -5.15
N GLU A 188 2.68 -17.73 -4.67
CA GLU A 188 1.27 -18.13 -4.72
C GLU A 188 0.35 -17.13 -4.03
N ALA A 189 -0.77 -16.80 -4.70
CA ALA A 189 -1.78 -15.92 -4.13
C ALA A 189 -2.23 -16.40 -2.74
N GLY A 190 -2.33 -15.47 -1.78
CA GLY A 190 -2.63 -15.75 -0.38
C GLY A 190 -1.39 -16.02 0.50
N THR A 191 -0.18 -15.90 -0.05
CA THR A 191 1.04 -15.96 0.77
C THR A 191 1.18 -14.70 1.61
N VAL A 192 1.39 -14.91 2.91
CA VAL A 192 1.53 -13.84 3.91
C VAL A 192 2.99 -13.47 4.08
N ILE A 193 3.36 -12.23 3.82
CA ILE A 193 4.71 -11.71 4.01
C ILE A 193 4.80 -11.02 5.37
N LYS A 194 5.68 -11.51 6.22
CA LYS A 194 5.86 -11.02 7.59
C LYS A 194 7.15 -10.21 7.76
N ILE A 195 7.30 -9.56 8.89
CA ILE A 195 8.50 -8.77 9.24
C ILE A 195 9.76 -9.62 9.12
N GLU A 196 9.71 -10.88 9.56
CA GLU A 196 10.84 -11.80 9.51
C GLU A 196 11.34 -12.06 8.08
N ASP A 197 10.43 -12.09 7.10
CA ASP A 197 10.76 -12.28 5.69
C ASP A 197 11.47 -11.05 5.13
N ILE A 198 11.02 -9.85 5.51
CA ILE A 198 11.66 -8.60 5.15
C ILE A 198 13.08 -8.53 5.74
N ILE A 199 13.24 -8.88 7.02
CA ILE A 199 14.54 -8.88 7.69
C ILE A 199 15.50 -9.90 7.05
N LYS A 200 15.01 -11.09 6.69
CA LYS A 200 15.80 -12.09 5.95
C LYS A 200 16.22 -11.56 4.58
N TRP A 201 15.31 -10.86 3.89
CA TRP A 201 15.58 -10.23 2.60
C TRP A 201 16.65 -9.13 2.74
N GLU A 202 16.54 -8.23 3.73
CA GLU A 202 17.55 -7.20 4.04
C GLU A 202 18.93 -7.82 4.22
N LYS A 203 19.00 -8.89 5.04
CA LYS A 203 20.27 -9.58 5.32
C LYS A 203 20.87 -10.24 4.07
N LYS A 204 20.05 -10.93 3.27
CA LYS A 204 20.50 -11.62 2.05
C LYS A 204 21.06 -10.64 1.02
N ASN A 205 20.45 -9.45 0.90
CA ASN A 205 20.80 -8.46 -0.11
C ASN A 205 21.76 -7.38 0.40
N ASN A 206 22.12 -7.42 1.69
CA ASN A 206 22.93 -6.36 2.35
C ASN A 206 22.34 -4.95 2.14
N ILE A 207 21.01 -4.85 2.22
CA ILE A 207 20.27 -3.60 2.08
C ILE A 207 19.52 -3.36 3.39
N LYS A 208 19.56 -2.10 3.86
CA LYS A 208 18.79 -1.65 5.02
C LYS A 208 17.70 -0.69 4.56
N ILE A 209 16.44 -1.04 4.86
CA ILE A 209 15.30 -0.17 4.67
C ILE A 209 15.32 0.91 5.76
N GLY A 210 15.09 2.16 5.40
CA GLY A 210 15.20 3.29 6.33
C GLY A 210 14.30 4.46 5.98
N LYS A 211 14.54 5.56 6.70
CA LYS A 211 13.72 6.76 6.64
C LYS A 211 13.67 7.36 5.24
N GLY A 212 12.44 7.59 4.77
CA GLY A 212 12.19 8.23 3.47
C GLY A 212 12.26 7.26 2.28
N ASP A 213 12.55 5.97 2.49
CA ASP A 213 12.55 5.00 1.39
C ASP A 213 11.14 4.73 0.86
N ILE A 214 11.07 4.41 -0.42
CA ILE A 214 9.87 3.89 -1.09
C ILE A 214 10.05 2.39 -1.25
N LEU A 215 9.19 1.60 -0.60
CA LEU A 215 9.29 0.15 -0.60
C LEU A 215 8.33 -0.45 -1.63
N LEU A 216 8.88 -1.17 -2.60
CA LEU A 216 8.12 -1.82 -3.66
C LEU A 216 8.18 -3.34 -3.48
N LEU A 217 7.01 -3.99 -3.45
CA LEU A 217 6.86 -5.43 -3.32
C LEU A 217 6.47 -6.03 -4.66
N ARG A 218 7.32 -6.88 -5.22
CA ARG A 218 6.99 -7.68 -6.39
C ARG A 218 6.65 -9.10 -5.94
N THR A 219 5.43 -9.54 -6.22
CA THR A 219 4.95 -10.89 -5.91
C THR A 219 5.06 -11.84 -7.11
N GLY A 220 5.18 -11.29 -8.33
CA GLY A 220 5.12 -12.06 -9.56
C GLY A 220 3.70 -12.40 -10.00
N ARG A 221 2.69 -11.65 -9.52
CA ARG A 221 1.26 -11.85 -9.82
C ARG A 221 0.97 -12.03 -11.30
N TRP A 222 1.61 -11.24 -12.15
CA TRP A 222 1.39 -11.29 -13.60
C TRP A 222 1.93 -12.56 -14.23
N GLU A 223 3.01 -13.14 -13.66
CA GLU A 223 3.53 -14.43 -14.05
C GLU A 223 2.60 -15.57 -13.60
N GLN A 224 2.04 -15.47 -12.38
CA GLN A 224 1.01 -16.39 -11.93
C GLN A 224 -0.20 -16.38 -12.86
N LEU A 225 -0.68 -15.18 -13.26
CA LEU A 225 -1.77 -15.03 -14.22
C LEU A 225 -1.44 -15.72 -15.56
N ARG A 226 -0.23 -15.53 -16.07
CA ARG A 226 0.22 -16.12 -17.32
C ARG A 226 0.23 -17.66 -17.29
N GLN A 227 0.63 -18.24 -16.15
CA GLN A 227 0.76 -19.70 -16.00
C GLN A 227 -0.54 -20.39 -15.58
N LYS A 228 -1.34 -19.76 -14.74
CA LYS A 228 -2.53 -20.38 -14.11
C LYS A 228 -3.87 -19.79 -14.54
N GLY A 229 -3.85 -18.65 -15.25
CA GLY A 229 -5.07 -17.93 -15.60
C GLY A 229 -5.58 -17.05 -14.44
N TYR A 230 -6.78 -16.50 -14.62
CA TYR A 230 -7.43 -15.61 -13.64
C TYR A 230 -7.89 -16.37 -12.39
N TRP A 231 -7.84 -15.68 -11.26
CA TRP A 231 -8.42 -16.13 -9.99
C TRP A 231 -9.21 -14.98 -9.34
N GLU A 232 -9.94 -15.27 -8.28
CA GLU A 232 -10.69 -14.26 -7.53
C GLU A 232 -9.74 -13.48 -6.60
N ILE A 233 -9.11 -12.44 -7.17
CA ILE A 233 -8.06 -11.66 -6.52
C ILE A 233 -8.56 -10.92 -5.27
N THR A 234 -9.85 -10.57 -5.24
CA THR A 234 -10.52 -9.96 -4.08
C THR A 234 -10.62 -10.90 -2.89
N LYS A 235 -10.47 -12.21 -3.11
CA LYS A 235 -10.49 -13.22 -2.05
C LYS A 235 -9.11 -13.77 -1.73
N LYS A 236 -8.15 -13.63 -2.62
CA LYS A 236 -6.85 -14.23 -2.44
C LYS A 236 -5.77 -13.41 -3.13
N SER A 237 -4.98 -12.69 -2.36
CA SER A 237 -3.81 -11.93 -2.83
C SER A 237 -2.61 -12.17 -1.93
N THR A 238 -1.40 -12.06 -2.49
CA THR A 238 -0.16 -12.05 -1.72
C THR A 238 0.19 -10.62 -1.32
N GLY A 239 0.58 -10.41 -0.08
CA GLY A 239 0.96 -9.09 0.41
C GLY A 239 1.51 -9.14 1.82
N PHE A 240 1.71 -7.98 2.41
CA PHE A 240 2.19 -7.84 3.78
C PHE A 240 1.11 -8.21 4.80
N HIS A 241 1.50 -8.92 5.84
CA HIS A 241 0.67 -9.02 7.04
C HIS A 241 0.54 -7.66 7.69
N TYR A 242 -0.61 -7.33 8.28
CA TYR A 242 -0.87 -6.01 8.89
C TYR A 242 0.19 -5.61 9.94
N SER A 243 0.84 -6.58 10.61
CA SER A 243 1.91 -6.30 11.58
C SER A 243 3.15 -5.64 10.97
N VAL A 244 3.33 -5.76 9.63
CA VAL A 244 4.43 -5.09 8.92
C VAL A 244 4.31 -3.57 9.03
N ALA A 245 3.10 -3.05 9.24
CA ALA A 245 2.90 -1.62 9.46
C ALA A 245 3.72 -1.06 10.64
N SER A 246 3.97 -1.86 11.70
CA SER A 246 4.86 -1.45 12.79
C SER A 246 6.30 -1.27 12.34
N PHE A 247 6.81 -2.19 11.52
CA PHE A 247 8.14 -2.11 10.94
C PHE A 247 8.28 -0.89 10.01
N LEU A 248 7.29 -0.65 9.15
CA LEU A 248 7.28 0.52 8.27
C LEU A 248 7.29 1.83 9.07
N ARG A 249 6.50 1.86 10.15
CA ARG A 249 6.43 3.02 11.06
C ARG A 249 7.72 3.26 11.82
N GLU A 250 8.37 2.20 12.34
CA GLU A 250 9.64 2.28 13.05
C GLU A 250 10.80 2.71 12.14
N ARG A 251 10.73 2.32 10.86
CA ARG A 251 11.73 2.66 9.84
C ARG A 251 11.46 3.98 9.14
N ASP A 252 10.33 4.65 9.43
CA ASP A 252 9.92 5.87 8.76
C ASP A 252 9.89 5.74 7.23
N VAL A 253 9.40 4.60 6.73
CA VAL A 253 9.19 4.39 5.29
C VAL A 253 8.22 5.43 4.77
N ALA A 254 8.51 6.01 3.60
CA ALA A 254 7.70 7.10 3.04
C ALA A 254 6.49 6.61 2.26
N ALA A 255 6.66 5.57 1.46
CA ALA A 255 5.58 5.00 0.65
C ALA A 255 5.80 3.51 0.42
N ILE A 256 4.72 2.81 0.12
CA ILE A 256 4.73 1.41 -0.31
C ILE A 256 4.02 1.27 -1.65
N GLY A 257 4.43 0.29 -2.44
CA GLY A 257 3.77 -0.09 -3.67
C GLY A 257 3.95 -1.58 -3.93
N CYS A 258 3.14 -2.14 -4.83
CA CYS A 258 3.24 -3.56 -5.20
C CYS A 258 2.71 -3.80 -6.61
N ASP A 259 2.93 -5.00 -7.11
CA ASP A 259 2.36 -5.45 -8.39
C ASP A 259 0.92 -5.99 -8.25
N GLY A 260 0.30 -5.81 -7.10
CA GLY A 260 -1.06 -6.24 -6.76
C GLY A 260 -1.68 -5.34 -5.72
N VAL A 261 -2.07 -5.89 -4.57
CA VAL A 261 -2.46 -5.18 -3.36
C VAL A 261 -1.31 -5.25 -2.35
N SER A 262 -1.15 -4.19 -1.53
CA SER A 262 -0.01 -4.11 -0.61
C SER A 262 -0.14 -5.04 0.59
N ASP A 263 -1.34 -5.45 0.94
CA ASP A 263 -1.67 -6.34 2.05
C ASP A 263 -2.16 -7.71 1.56
N VAL A 264 -2.01 -8.70 2.41
CA VAL A 264 -2.51 -10.05 2.13
C VAL A 264 -4.02 -10.11 2.39
N TYR A 265 -4.73 -10.82 1.52
CA TYR A 265 -6.15 -11.10 1.69
C TYR A 265 -6.43 -12.61 1.53
N PRO A 266 -7.26 -13.18 2.37
CA PRO A 266 -7.67 -12.83 3.73
C PRO A 266 -6.53 -12.99 4.69
#